data_b264f235b1a30ed4406a28a1fbebf595
#
_entry.id   b264f235b1a30ed4406a28a1fbebf595
#
_cell.length_a   1.000
_cell.length_b   1.000
_cell.length_c   1.000
_cell.angle_alpha   90.00
_cell.angle_beta   90.00
_cell.angle_gamma   90.00
#
_symmetry.space_group_name_H-M   'P 1'
#
loop_
_entity.id
_entity.type
_entity.pdbx_description
1 polymer ?
#
loop_
_entity_poly.entity_id
_entity_poly.type
_entity_poly.pdbx_seq_one_letter_code
_entity_poly.pdbx_strand_id
1 'polypeptide(L)'
;MQPTVSVIVPCYNEQATIGALLGAIHEQTYPQDRLEVVIADGISDDGTRVAIERFSQTHPALQIRLVDNHARTIPSGLNHAIREAQGEILVRLDAHSIPIPEYVERCVRALQSGKGANVGGVWSIRPGGAGWMARGIAAAAAHPLGAGDALYRLGGVARAVDTVPFGAFRRALLGEVGAFDEDLLANEDYEFNVRIRRHGGVVWLDPQIRSTYVARSTPAELARQYWRYGFWKYRMLLRYPGSIRWRQALPPLMVLGLLLMAAAAPFWRPAAAGFLAATVIYLVTLLAAGVHLGWRGRDARLLPSAMLALATMHFAWGTGFLSSMLGRWIKRDG
;
A
#
# COMPACT_ATOMS: atom_id res chain seq x y z
N MET A 1 2.17 -11.52 -31.03
CA MET A 1 2.20 -10.06 -30.87
C MET A 1 2.30 -9.73 -29.38
N GLN A 2 2.98 -8.65 -29.01
CA GLN A 2 2.94 -8.15 -27.63
C GLN A 2 1.55 -7.54 -27.36
N PRO A 3 0.92 -7.79 -26.19
CA PRO A 3 -0.39 -7.23 -25.87
C PRO A 3 -0.33 -5.71 -25.69
N THR A 4 -1.46 -5.03 -25.85
CA THR A 4 -1.58 -3.63 -25.47
C THR A 4 -1.70 -3.48 -23.96
N VAL A 5 -1.10 -2.42 -23.40
CA VAL A 5 -1.05 -2.17 -21.95
C VAL A 5 -1.58 -0.78 -21.65
N SER A 6 -2.49 -0.69 -20.68
CA SER A 6 -2.88 0.60 -20.10
C SER A 6 -2.33 0.70 -18.67
N VAL A 7 -1.52 1.72 -18.41
CA VAL A 7 -1.14 2.10 -17.05
C VAL A 7 -2.28 2.97 -16.48
N ILE A 8 -2.93 2.49 -15.43
CA ILE A 8 -4.05 3.18 -14.78
C ILE A 8 -3.56 3.84 -13.49
N VAL A 9 -3.81 5.15 -13.36
CA VAL A 9 -3.26 5.98 -12.27
C VAL A 9 -4.38 6.80 -11.61
N PRO A 10 -4.74 6.52 -10.35
CA PRO A 10 -5.53 7.44 -9.56
C PRO A 10 -4.64 8.59 -9.08
N CYS A 11 -5.11 9.82 -9.24
CA CYS A 11 -4.33 11.03 -8.97
C CYS A 11 -5.18 12.08 -8.25
N TYR A 12 -4.60 12.74 -7.24
CA TYR A 12 -5.20 13.91 -6.60
C TYR A 12 -4.13 14.71 -5.86
N ASN A 13 -3.88 15.95 -6.30
CA ASN A 13 -2.89 16.87 -5.73
C ASN A 13 -1.48 16.26 -5.64
N GLU A 14 -0.95 15.85 -6.79
CA GLU A 14 0.34 15.17 -6.94
C GLU A 14 1.33 15.98 -7.82
N GLN A 15 1.23 17.32 -7.81
CA GLN A 15 2.09 18.21 -8.62
C GLN A 15 3.59 17.90 -8.43
N ALA A 16 4.00 17.56 -7.20
CA ALA A 16 5.39 17.30 -6.87
C ALA A 16 5.91 15.94 -7.39
N THR A 17 5.04 15.00 -7.71
CA THR A 17 5.40 13.59 -7.94
C THR A 17 5.00 13.07 -9.32
N ILE A 18 3.92 13.59 -9.89
CA ILE A 18 3.35 13.09 -11.16
C ILE A 18 4.35 13.13 -12.31
N GLY A 19 5.20 14.16 -12.40
CA GLY A 19 6.23 14.27 -13.42
C GLY A 19 7.27 13.15 -13.35
N ALA A 20 7.64 12.70 -12.14
CA ALA A 20 8.58 11.60 -11.95
C ALA A 20 7.96 10.24 -12.36
N LEU A 21 6.67 10.03 -12.07
CA LEU A 21 5.96 8.84 -12.55
C LEU A 21 5.90 8.82 -14.09
N LEU A 22 5.46 9.92 -14.71
CA LEU A 22 5.35 10.00 -16.18
C LEU A 22 6.70 9.81 -16.89
N GLY A 23 7.77 10.39 -16.32
CA GLY A 23 9.14 10.15 -16.80
C GLY A 23 9.53 8.67 -16.73
N ALA A 24 9.25 8.02 -15.61
CA ALA A 24 9.54 6.59 -15.42
C ALA A 24 8.68 5.68 -16.31
N ILE A 25 7.46 6.10 -16.69
CA ILE A 25 6.64 5.38 -17.68
C ILE A 25 7.17 5.62 -19.10
N HIS A 26 7.61 6.82 -19.41
CA HIS A 26 8.21 7.13 -20.70
C HIS A 26 9.51 6.32 -20.94
N GLU A 27 10.28 6.07 -19.89
CA GLU A 27 11.51 5.27 -19.93
C GLU A 27 11.28 3.75 -19.89
N GLN A 28 10.04 3.26 -19.96
CA GLN A 28 9.78 1.82 -19.98
C GLN A 28 10.35 1.16 -21.23
N THR A 29 10.94 -0.06 -21.04
CA THR A 29 11.44 -0.89 -22.14
C THR A 29 10.32 -1.50 -23.00
N TYR A 30 9.08 -1.40 -22.53
CA TYR A 30 7.91 -1.86 -23.27
C TYR A 30 7.61 -0.91 -24.45
N PRO A 31 7.23 -1.42 -25.65
CA PRO A 31 7.00 -0.57 -26.82
C PRO A 31 5.96 0.53 -26.57
N GLN A 32 6.34 1.77 -26.89
CA GLN A 32 5.50 2.96 -26.64
C GLN A 32 4.19 2.94 -27.45
N ASP A 33 4.21 2.37 -28.67
CA ASP A 33 3.03 2.18 -29.51
C ASP A 33 2.03 1.14 -28.97
N ARG A 34 2.40 0.42 -27.90
CA ARG A 34 1.60 -0.56 -27.19
C ARG A 34 1.26 -0.14 -25.76
N LEU A 35 1.64 1.06 -25.36
CA LEU A 35 1.51 1.57 -24.00
C LEU A 35 0.69 2.87 -24.00
N GLU A 36 -0.34 2.93 -23.19
CA GLU A 36 -1.04 4.16 -22.87
C GLU A 36 -1.07 4.39 -21.35
N VAL A 37 -1.27 5.62 -20.95
CA VAL A 37 -1.46 6.03 -19.55
C VAL A 37 -2.83 6.68 -19.41
N VAL A 38 -3.65 6.16 -18.51
CA VAL A 38 -4.95 6.74 -18.16
C VAL A 38 -4.90 7.23 -16.73
N ILE A 39 -4.94 8.53 -16.56
CA ILE A 39 -4.87 9.21 -15.26
C ILE A 39 -6.26 9.67 -14.87
N ALA A 40 -6.80 9.14 -13.77
CA ALA A 40 -8.05 9.60 -13.20
C ALA A 40 -7.77 10.62 -12.10
N ASP A 41 -7.92 11.89 -12.44
CA ASP A 41 -7.63 13.01 -11.58
C ASP A 41 -8.83 13.44 -10.73
N GLY A 42 -8.63 13.54 -9.42
CA GLY A 42 -9.63 13.94 -8.42
C GLY A 42 -10.02 15.41 -8.45
N ILE A 43 -9.97 16.07 -9.60
CA ILE A 43 -10.15 17.52 -9.75
C ILE A 43 -9.11 18.25 -8.89
N SER A 44 -7.84 17.99 -9.17
CA SER A 44 -6.72 18.61 -8.47
C SER A 44 -6.75 20.13 -8.59
N ASP A 45 -6.48 20.81 -7.51
CA ASP A 45 -6.46 22.27 -7.37
C ASP A 45 -5.04 22.85 -7.17
N ASP A 46 -4.01 21.98 -7.20
CA ASP A 46 -2.60 22.35 -7.33
C ASP A 46 -2.16 22.38 -8.81
N GLY A 47 -0.90 22.35 -9.12
CA GLY A 47 -0.39 22.32 -10.49
C GLY A 47 -0.39 20.94 -11.18
N THR A 48 -1.04 19.91 -10.63
CA THR A 48 -1.00 18.53 -11.14
C THR A 48 -1.43 18.43 -12.59
N ARG A 49 -2.59 18.97 -12.95
CA ARG A 49 -3.14 18.91 -14.32
C ARG A 49 -2.22 19.60 -15.32
N VAL A 50 -1.72 20.78 -14.95
CA VAL A 50 -0.77 21.55 -15.78
C VAL A 50 0.52 20.75 -16.01
N ALA A 51 1.02 20.06 -14.98
CA ALA A 51 2.20 19.20 -15.11
C ALA A 51 1.97 18.02 -16.07
N ILE A 52 0.79 17.39 -16.01
CA ILE A 52 0.40 16.29 -16.92
C ILE A 52 0.30 16.80 -18.37
N GLU A 53 -0.40 17.90 -18.60
CA GLU A 53 -0.56 18.49 -19.92
C GLU A 53 0.79 18.89 -20.54
N ARG A 54 1.65 19.54 -19.75
CA ARG A 54 3.01 19.91 -20.18
C ARG A 54 3.83 18.69 -20.55
N PHE A 55 3.76 17.63 -19.76
CA PHE A 55 4.47 16.37 -20.04
C PHE A 55 3.96 15.74 -21.35
N SER A 56 2.64 15.67 -21.56
CA SER A 56 2.03 15.15 -22.79
C SER A 56 2.46 15.92 -24.04
N GLN A 57 2.54 17.25 -23.95
CA GLN A 57 2.99 18.09 -25.06
C GLN A 57 4.47 17.88 -25.42
N THR A 58 5.32 17.63 -24.42
CA THR A 58 6.76 17.41 -24.62
C THR A 58 7.12 15.98 -24.99
N HIS A 59 6.22 15.02 -24.75
CA HIS A 59 6.43 13.59 -25.03
C HIS A 59 5.25 12.99 -25.83
N PRO A 60 5.02 13.44 -27.07
CA PRO A 60 3.83 13.06 -27.86
C PRO A 60 3.77 11.59 -28.25
N ALA A 61 4.89 10.85 -28.13
CA ALA A 61 4.92 9.41 -28.38
C ALA A 61 4.19 8.61 -27.29
N LEU A 62 4.13 9.11 -26.04
CA LEU A 62 3.41 8.49 -24.94
C LEU A 62 1.96 8.95 -24.94
N GLN A 63 1.04 8.04 -25.20
CA GLN A 63 -0.40 8.35 -25.16
C GLN A 63 -0.85 8.54 -23.72
N ILE A 64 -1.19 9.78 -23.33
CA ILE A 64 -1.69 10.13 -22.00
C ILE A 64 -3.13 10.61 -22.12
N ARG A 65 -4.02 9.98 -21.37
CA ARG A 65 -5.42 10.38 -21.25
C ARG A 65 -5.71 10.80 -19.82
N LEU A 66 -6.27 12.00 -19.66
CA LEU A 66 -6.70 12.54 -18.38
C LEU A 66 -8.23 12.45 -18.28
N VAL A 67 -8.74 11.86 -17.18
CA VAL A 67 -10.18 11.71 -16.92
C VAL A 67 -10.52 12.24 -15.54
N ASP A 68 -11.73 12.77 -15.38
CA ASP A 68 -12.19 13.36 -14.13
C ASP A 68 -12.68 12.29 -13.15
N ASN A 69 -12.28 12.40 -11.88
CA ASN A 69 -12.75 11.59 -10.76
C ASN A 69 -13.39 12.48 -9.68
N HIS A 70 -14.64 12.84 -9.88
CA HIS A 70 -15.38 13.71 -8.95
C HIS A 70 -15.51 13.16 -7.53
N ALA A 71 -15.48 11.83 -7.37
CA ALA A 71 -15.53 11.19 -6.06
C ALA A 71 -14.24 11.38 -5.23
N ARG A 72 -13.13 11.74 -5.87
CA ARG A 72 -11.81 11.99 -5.23
C ARG A 72 -11.29 10.82 -4.39
N THR A 73 -11.72 9.60 -4.69
CA THR A 73 -11.28 8.38 -4.01
C THR A 73 -10.42 7.52 -4.94
N ILE A 74 -9.49 6.77 -4.37
CA ILE A 74 -8.60 5.89 -5.15
C ILE A 74 -9.41 4.84 -5.93
N PRO A 75 -10.35 4.07 -5.31
CA PRO A 75 -11.07 3.03 -6.04
C PRO A 75 -11.96 3.59 -7.15
N SER A 76 -12.62 4.75 -6.94
CA SER A 76 -13.37 5.41 -8.00
C SER A 76 -12.46 5.87 -9.14
N GLY A 77 -11.29 6.47 -8.82
CA GLY A 77 -10.29 6.83 -9.82
C GLY A 77 -9.81 5.65 -10.64
N LEU A 78 -9.51 4.53 -9.98
CA LEU A 78 -9.13 3.30 -10.69
C LEU A 78 -10.24 2.82 -11.61
N ASN A 79 -11.50 2.82 -11.18
CA ASN A 79 -12.64 2.41 -11.99
C ASN A 79 -12.88 3.36 -13.18
N HIS A 80 -12.70 4.68 -13.00
CA HIS A 80 -12.74 5.65 -14.11
C HIS A 80 -11.64 5.37 -15.12
N ALA A 81 -10.39 5.19 -14.66
CA ALA A 81 -9.27 4.86 -15.53
C ALA A 81 -9.49 3.53 -16.27
N ILE A 82 -10.02 2.50 -15.62
CA ILE A 82 -10.33 1.21 -16.24
C ILE A 82 -11.36 1.32 -17.35
N ARG A 83 -12.40 2.14 -17.20
CA ARG A 83 -13.43 2.33 -18.22
C ARG A 83 -12.86 2.95 -19.49
N GLU A 84 -11.96 3.90 -19.35
CA GLU A 84 -11.33 4.62 -20.46
C GLU A 84 -10.12 3.90 -21.07
N ALA A 85 -9.53 2.96 -20.33
CA ALA A 85 -8.37 2.19 -20.76
C ALA A 85 -8.73 1.27 -21.94
N GLN A 86 -7.82 1.07 -22.90
CA GLN A 86 -7.99 0.25 -24.11
C GLN A 86 -7.11 -1.00 -24.14
N GLY A 87 -6.07 -1.05 -23.27
CA GLY A 87 -5.12 -2.15 -23.22
C GLY A 87 -5.74 -3.49 -22.80
N GLU A 88 -5.21 -4.58 -23.30
CA GLU A 88 -5.54 -5.95 -22.91
C GLU A 88 -5.06 -6.26 -21.47
N ILE A 89 -3.99 -5.61 -21.08
CA ILE A 89 -3.41 -5.70 -19.73
C ILE A 89 -3.51 -4.34 -19.07
N LEU A 90 -3.98 -4.35 -17.81
CA LEU A 90 -4.05 -3.18 -16.96
C LEU A 90 -2.89 -3.27 -15.96
N VAL A 91 -2.13 -2.19 -15.84
CA VAL A 91 -1.05 -2.03 -14.86
C VAL A 91 -1.41 -0.87 -13.96
N ARG A 92 -1.70 -1.13 -12.69
CA ARG A 92 -1.93 -0.06 -11.71
C ARG A 92 -0.60 0.54 -11.27
N LEU A 93 -0.53 1.85 -11.19
CA LEU A 93 0.52 2.61 -10.49
C LEU A 93 -0.11 3.77 -9.74
N ASP A 94 0.44 4.14 -8.59
CA ASP A 94 0.02 5.34 -7.87
C ASP A 94 0.84 6.55 -8.36
N ALA A 95 0.27 7.76 -8.34
CA ALA A 95 0.84 8.99 -8.90
C ALA A 95 2.21 9.43 -8.30
N HIS A 96 2.60 8.83 -7.18
CA HIS A 96 3.89 9.05 -6.52
C HIS A 96 4.80 7.80 -6.52
N SER A 97 4.53 6.82 -7.39
CA SER A 97 5.38 5.65 -7.58
C SER A 97 6.42 5.89 -8.68
N ILE A 98 7.58 5.24 -8.57
CA ILE A 98 8.63 5.30 -9.59
C ILE A 98 8.99 3.86 -9.95
N PRO A 99 8.39 3.29 -11.02
CA PRO A 99 8.74 1.95 -11.51
C PRO A 99 10.13 1.94 -12.16
N ILE A 100 10.79 0.78 -12.13
CA ILE A 100 12.02 0.57 -12.90
C ILE A 100 11.70 0.49 -14.40
N PRO A 101 12.67 0.71 -15.31
CA PRO A 101 12.43 0.69 -16.76
C PRO A 101 11.78 -0.60 -17.30
N GLU A 102 12.06 -1.74 -16.73
CA GLU A 102 11.51 -3.04 -17.17
C GLU A 102 10.21 -3.43 -16.44
N TYR A 103 9.59 -2.52 -15.69
CA TYR A 103 8.44 -2.84 -14.84
C TYR A 103 7.28 -3.43 -15.65
N VAL A 104 6.84 -2.73 -16.70
CA VAL A 104 5.71 -3.15 -17.54
C VAL A 104 6.04 -4.45 -18.27
N GLU A 105 7.23 -4.55 -18.88
CA GLU A 105 7.67 -5.75 -19.58
C GLU A 105 7.65 -6.98 -18.69
N ARG A 106 8.15 -6.87 -17.45
CA ARG A 106 8.17 -7.97 -16.48
C ARG A 106 6.77 -8.38 -16.03
N CYS A 107 5.87 -7.40 -15.82
CA CYS A 107 4.47 -7.67 -15.52
C CYS A 107 3.80 -8.47 -16.65
N VAL A 108 3.96 -8.02 -17.89
CA VAL A 108 3.41 -8.69 -19.09
C VAL A 108 3.96 -10.12 -19.21
N ARG A 109 5.28 -10.29 -19.07
CA ARG A 109 5.94 -11.59 -19.13
C ARG A 109 5.42 -12.56 -18.06
N ALA A 110 5.24 -12.09 -16.82
CA ALA A 110 4.71 -12.91 -15.73
C ALA A 110 3.25 -13.34 -15.99
N LEU A 111 2.41 -12.43 -16.51
CA LEU A 111 1.03 -12.76 -16.90
C LEU A 111 0.96 -13.74 -18.07
N GLN A 112 1.80 -13.56 -19.11
CA GLN A 112 1.84 -14.44 -20.28
C GLN A 112 2.34 -15.84 -19.92
N SER A 113 3.26 -15.96 -18.95
CA SER A 113 3.74 -17.26 -18.45
C SER A 113 2.77 -17.97 -17.51
N GLY A 114 1.55 -17.43 -17.27
CA GLY A 114 0.54 -18.03 -16.42
C GLY A 114 0.89 -18.09 -14.93
N LYS A 115 1.84 -17.26 -14.47
CA LYS A 115 2.28 -17.25 -13.07
C LYS A 115 1.18 -16.80 -12.11
N GLY A 116 0.34 -15.85 -12.53
CA GLY A 116 -0.75 -15.35 -11.71
C GLY A 116 -1.84 -14.65 -12.52
N ALA A 117 -3.02 -14.52 -11.94
CA ALA A 117 -4.12 -13.71 -12.45
C ALA A 117 -3.87 -12.21 -12.17
N ASN A 118 -3.21 -11.90 -11.05
CA ASN A 118 -2.66 -10.59 -10.74
C ASN A 118 -1.19 -10.75 -10.35
N VAL A 119 -0.32 -9.97 -10.96
CA VAL A 119 1.12 -10.02 -10.73
C VAL A 119 1.61 -8.66 -10.25
N GLY A 120 2.57 -8.67 -9.34
CA GLY A 120 3.18 -7.43 -8.84
C GLY A 120 4.55 -7.70 -8.26
N GLY A 121 5.18 -6.65 -7.77
CA GLY A 121 6.55 -6.71 -7.36
C GLY A 121 6.81 -6.29 -5.92
N VAL A 122 8.04 -5.83 -5.69
CA VAL A 122 8.52 -5.37 -4.40
C VAL A 122 8.79 -3.88 -4.42
N TRP A 123 8.63 -3.26 -3.26
CA TRP A 123 8.96 -1.85 -3.06
C TRP A 123 10.42 -1.65 -2.65
N SER A 124 11.08 -0.72 -3.32
CA SER A 124 12.29 -0.09 -2.82
C SER A 124 11.87 1.07 -1.94
N ILE A 125 11.78 0.84 -0.62
CA ILE A 125 11.28 1.84 0.32
C ILE A 125 12.35 2.91 0.56
N ARG A 126 12.02 4.18 0.24
CA ARG A 126 12.88 5.34 0.44
C ARG A 126 12.28 6.30 1.46
N PRO A 127 13.12 7.04 2.23
CA PRO A 127 12.64 8.08 3.12
C PRO A 127 11.94 9.21 2.36
N GLY A 128 10.83 9.73 2.89
CA GLY A 128 10.12 10.89 2.33
C GLY A 128 10.78 12.24 2.64
N GLY A 129 11.98 12.24 3.26
CA GLY A 129 12.74 13.45 3.57
C GLY A 129 14.13 13.12 4.07
N ALA A 130 15.00 14.13 4.16
CA ALA A 130 16.40 13.97 4.59
C ALA A 130 16.57 13.76 6.11
N GLY A 131 15.52 14.03 6.91
CA GLY A 131 15.57 13.96 8.36
C GLY A 131 15.76 12.53 8.89
N TRP A 132 16.36 12.43 10.09
CA TRP A 132 16.59 11.14 10.76
C TRP A 132 15.29 10.39 11.05
N MET A 133 14.18 11.10 11.31
CA MET A 133 12.86 10.49 11.53
C MET A 133 12.31 9.87 10.24
N ALA A 134 12.40 10.55 9.09
CA ALA A 134 11.98 10.00 7.81
C ALA A 134 12.75 8.72 7.46
N ARG A 135 14.07 8.69 7.74
CA ARG A 135 14.91 7.49 7.57
C ARG A 135 14.48 6.36 8.49
N GLY A 136 14.16 6.66 9.76
CA GLY A 136 13.64 5.68 10.72
C GLY A 136 12.29 5.10 10.30
N ILE A 137 11.38 5.92 9.77
CA ILE A 137 10.09 5.48 9.24
C ILE A 137 10.28 4.54 8.05
N ALA A 138 11.14 4.90 7.10
CA ALA A 138 11.43 4.03 5.95
C ALA A 138 12.05 2.68 6.38
N ALA A 139 12.99 2.71 7.32
CA ALA A 139 13.60 1.50 7.88
C ALA A 139 12.59 0.62 8.62
N ALA A 140 11.70 1.22 9.42
CA ALA A 140 10.63 0.52 10.12
C ALA A 140 9.62 -0.11 9.13
N ALA A 141 9.28 0.60 8.05
CA ALA A 141 8.37 0.08 7.02
C ALA A 141 8.93 -1.12 6.24
N ALA A 142 10.26 -1.24 6.16
CA ALA A 142 11.00 -2.36 5.57
C ALA A 142 11.39 -3.45 6.58
N HIS A 143 11.02 -3.32 7.86
CA HIS A 143 11.37 -4.28 8.91
C HIS A 143 10.21 -5.27 9.16
N PRO A 144 10.46 -6.55 9.49
CA PRO A 144 9.41 -7.53 9.77
C PRO A 144 8.38 -7.09 10.83
N LEU A 145 8.79 -6.38 11.87
CA LEU A 145 7.85 -5.84 12.86
C LEU A 145 6.89 -4.79 12.29
N GLY A 146 7.30 -4.04 11.25
CA GLY A 146 6.44 -3.06 10.57
C GLY A 146 5.66 -3.63 9.40
N ALA A 147 6.24 -4.57 8.67
CA ALA A 147 5.67 -5.19 7.47
C ALA A 147 4.95 -6.52 7.76
N GLY A 148 5.24 -7.17 8.89
CA GLY A 148 4.83 -8.55 9.16
C GLY A 148 5.45 -9.50 8.14
N ASP A 149 4.61 -10.30 7.47
CA ASP A 149 4.99 -11.18 6.36
C ASP A 149 4.62 -10.60 4.97
N ALA A 150 4.47 -9.27 4.86
CA ALA A 150 4.18 -8.60 3.58
C ALA A 150 5.43 -8.55 2.69
N LEU A 151 5.62 -9.60 1.88
CA LEU A 151 6.83 -9.81 1.08
C LEU A 151 7.12 -8.69 0.09
N TYR A 152 6.12 -7.95 -0.37
CA TYR A 152 6.33 -6.79 -1.23
C TYR A 152 7.14 -5.66 -0.55
N ARG A 153 7.21 -5.66 0.79
CA ARG A 153 8.04 -4.72 1.58
C ARG A 153 9.37 -5.31 2.02
N LEU A 154 9.41 -6.62 2.20
CA LEU A 154 10.59 -7.32 2.73
C LEU A 154 11.50 -7.86 1.62
N GLY A 155 10.96 -8.01 0.41
CA GLY A 155 11.62 -8.76 -0.65
C GLY A 155 11.44 -10.27 -0.49
N GLY A 156 12.21 -11.04 -1.24
CA GLY A 156 12.17 -12.49 -1.19
C GLY A 156 12.27 -13.14 -2.57
N VAL A 157 11.74 -14.37 -2.70
CA VAL A 157 11.69 -15.13 -3.95
C VAL A 157 10.33 -15.00 -4.62
N ALA A 158 10.28 -15.21 -5.93
CA ALA A 158 9.04 -15.20 -6.71
C ALA A 158 8.12 -16.34 -6.25
N ARG A 159 6.88 -16.01 -5.88
CA ARG A 159 5.90 -16.96 -5.33
C ARG A 159 4.48 -16.41 -5.29
N ALA A 160 3.51 -17.31 -5.08
CA ALA A 160 2.16 -16.94 -4.74
C ALA A 160 2.11 -16.28 -3.35
N VAL A 161 1.34 -15.18 -3.24
CA VAL A 161 1.20 -14.36 -2.02
C VAL A 161 -0.27 -14.00 -1.77
N ASP A 162 -0.55 -13.42 -0.62
CA ASP A 162 -1.88 -12.92 -0.29
C ASP A 162 -2.20 -11.59 -0.99
N THR A 163 -1.21 -10.77 -1.24
CA THR A 163 -1.37 -9.48 -1.91
C THR A 163 -0.07 -8.99 -2.54
N VAL A 164 -0.21 -8.22 -3.59
CA VAL A 164 0.86 -7.39 -4.19
C VAL A 164 0.41 -5.93 -4.18
N PRO A 165 1.33 -4.97 -4.05
CA PRO A 165 0.99 -3.56 -4.23
C PRO A 165 0.77 -3.29 -5.72
N PHE A 166 -0.12 -2.37 -6.04
CA PHE A 166 -0.47 -1.99 -7.40
C PHE A 166 -1.08 -3.16 -8.19
N GLY A 167 -0.26 -3.97 -8.82
CA GLY A 167 -0.70 -5.15 -9.56
C GLY A 167 -0.87 -4.88 -11.06
N ALA A 168 -0.65 -5.93 -11.84
CA ALA A 168 -0.95 -6.01 -13.25
C ALA A 168 -1.80 -7.24 -13.54
N PHE A 169 -2.85 -7.09 -14.32
CA PHE A 169 -3.82 -8.15 -14.60
C PHE A 169 -4.43 -7.99 -15.99
N ARG A 170 -4.96 -9.07 -16.54
CA ARG A 170 -5.71 -9.02 -17.80
C ARG A 170 -7.03 -8.31 -17.58
N ARG A 171 -7.43 -7.44 -18.50
CA ARG A 171 -8.74 -6.76 -18.44
C ARG A 171 -9.90 -7.75 -18.31
N ALA A 172 -9.83 -8.89 -18.97
CA ALA A 172 -10.85 -9.94 -18.91
C ALA A 172 -11.13 -10.43 -17.47
N LEU A 173 -10.13 -10.36 -16.56
CA LEU A 173 -10.30 -10.73 -15.16
C LEU A 173 -11.41 -9.93 -14.46
N LEU A 174 -11.64 -8.69 -14.88
CA LEU A 174 -12.71 -7.86 -14.32
C LEU A 174 -14.11 -8.41 -14.58
N GLY A 175 -14.30 -9.18 -15.65
CA GLY A 175 -15.56 -9.90 -15.92
C GLY A 175 -15.84 -11.01 -14.92
N GLU A 176 -14.80 -11.57 -14.30
CA GLU A 176 -14.89 -12.65 -13.32
C GLU A 176 -15.01 -12.11 -11.88
N VAL A 177 -14.15 -11.16 -11.52
CA VAL A 177 -14.04 -10.69 -10.13
C VAL A 177 -14.65 -9.31 -9.88
N GLY A 178 -15.08 -8.59 -10.93
CA GLY A 178 -15.59 -7.23 -10.85
C GLY A 178 -14.49 -6.16 -10.71
N ALA A 179 -14.86 -4.90 -10.79
CA ALA A 179 -13.99 -3.73 -10.63
C ALA A 179 -13.67 -3.46 -9.15
N PHE A 180 -12.94 -2.39 -8.84
CA PHE A 180 -12.61 -2.02 -7.45
C PHE A 180 -13.85 -1.59 -6.65
N ASP A 181 -13.90 -1.99 -5.37
CA ASP A 181 -15.00 -1.63 -4.46
C ASP A 181 -14.85 -0.16 -4.01
N GLU A 182 -15.74 0.72 -4.50
CA GLU A 182 -15.69 2.15 -4.24
C GLU A 182 -16.06 2.54 -2.81
N ASP A 183 -16.70 1.65 -2.06
CA ASP A 183 -17.01 1.86 -0.64
C ASP A 183 -15.79 1.58 0.29
N LEU A 184 -14.73 0.97 -0.21
CA LEU A 184 -13.50 0.69 0.53
C LEU A 184 -12.43 1.73 0.20
N LEU A 185 -12.39 2.83 0.97
CA LEU A 185 -11.50 3.95 0.70
C LEU A 185 -10.02 3.68 1.03
N ALA A 186 -9.68 2.51 1.56
CA ALA A 186 -8.31 2.00 1.70
C ALA A 186 -8.33 0.46 1.74
N ASN A 187 -7.18 -0.16 1.43
CA ASN A 187 -7.00 -1.61 1.23
C ASN A 187 -7.76 -2.15 -0.01
N GLU A 188 -8.03 -1.31 -0.99
CA GLU A 188 -8.71 -1.65 -2.23
C GLU A 188 -7.94 -2.69 -3.05
N ASP A 189 -6.60 -2.62 -3.06
CA ASP A 189 -5.71 -3.60 -3.68
C ASP A 189 -5.77 -4.96 -2.94
N TYR A 190 -5.75 -4.91 -1.61
CA TYR A 190 -5.85 -6.12 -0.79
C TYR A 190 -7.22 -6.80 -0.99
N GLU A 191 -8.30 -6.03 -1.04
CA GLU A 191 -9.66 -6.49 -1.29
C GLU A 191 -9.77 -7.16 -2.67
N PHE A 192 -9.26 -6.48 -3.71
CA PHE A 192 -9.23 -7.00 -5.06
C PHE A 192 -8.47 -8.34 -5.13
N ASN A 193 -7.32 -8.43 -4.47
CA ASN A 193 -6.55 -9.66 -4.35
C ASN A 193 -7.29 -10.78 -3.57
N VAL A 194 -8.14 -10.44 -2.59
CA VAL A 194 -9.01 -11.41 -1.90
C VAL A 194 -10.04 -11.98 -2.86
N ARG A 195 -10.70 -11.15 -3.68
CA ARG A 195 -11.68 -11.63 -4.68
C ARG A 195 -11.03 -12.54 -5.71
N ILE A 196 -9.87 -12.17 -6.26
CA ILE A 196 -9.11 -13.00 -7.19
C ILE A 196 -8.86 -14.38 -6.60
N ARG A 197 -8.34 -14.46 -5.37
CA ARG A 197 -8.06 -15.74 -4.71
C ARG A 197 -9.31 -16.56 -4.40
N ARG A 198 -10.44 -15.91 -4.09
CA ARG A 198 -11.73 -16.58 -3.88
C ARG A 198 -12.29 -17.21 -5.16
N HIS A 199 -11.98 -16.63 -6.32
CA HIS A 199 -12.31 -17.18 -7.63
C HIS A 199 -11.26 -18.17 -8.16
N GLY A 200 -10.34 -18.64 -7.29
CA GLY A 200 -9.31 -19.62 -7.67
C GLY A 200 -8.09 -19.02 -8.39
N GLY A 201 -8.05 -17.70 -8.58
CA GLY A 201 -6.91 -17.01 -9.19
C GLY A 201 -5.70 -16.93 -8.25
N VAL A 202 -4.51 -16.87 -8.82
CA VAL A 202 -3.24 -16.72 -8.10
C VAL A 202 -2.81 -15.26 -8.11
N VAL A 203 -2.44 -14.73 -6.95
CA VAL A 203 -1.73 -13.44 -6.82
C VAL A 203 -0.23 -13.76 -6.73
N TRP A 204 0.55 -13.23 -7.67
CA TRP A 204 1.96 -13.58 -7.82
C TRP A 204 2.88 -12.41 -7.54
N LEU A 205 3.84 -12.62 -6.67
CA LEU A 205 4.93 -11.67 -6.40
C LEU A 205 6.16 -12.08 -7.21
N ASP A 206 6.70 -11.13 -7.98
CA ASP A 206 8.01 -11.26 -8.62
C ASP A 206 8.95 -10.17 -8.10
N PRO A 207 10.03 -10.51 -7.37
CA PRO A 207 10.97 -9.52 -6.82
C PRO A 207 11.79 -8.78 -7.89
N GLN A 208 11.73 -9.20 -9.15
CA GLN A 208 12.32 -8.46 -10.26
C GLN A 208 11.45 -7.28 -10.71
N ILE A 209 10.13 -7.31 -10.47
CA ILE A 209 9.23 -6.18 -10.66
C ILE A 209 9.43 -5.23 -9.48
N ARG A 210 9.95 -4.04 -9.72
CA ARG A 210 10.31 -3.10 -8.65
C ARG A 210 9.75 -1.71 -8.91
N SER A 211 9.29 -1.06 -7.84
CA SER A 211 9.00 0.36 -7.84
C SER A 211 9.51 1.02 -6.58
N THR A 212 9.85 2.29 -6.64
CA THR A 212 10.19 3.06 -5.45
C THR A 212 8.91 3.47 -4.74
N TYR A 213 8.86 3.23 -3.43
CA TYR A 213 7.84 3.73 -2.52
C TYR A 213 8.47 4.75 -1.57
N VAL A 214 7.95 5.97 -1.58
CA VAL A 214 8.38 7.04 -0.67
C VAL A 214 7.56 6.95 0.61
N ALA A 215 8.22 6.60 1.72
CA ALA A 215 7.59 6.50 3.03
C ALA A 215 7.24 7.90 3.59
N ARG A 216 6.34 7.96 4.56
CA ARG A 216 5.96 9.21 5.22
C ARG A 216 7.15 9.87 5.91
N SER A 217 7.14 11.19 5.99
CA SER A 217 8.25 11.98 6.54
C SER A 217 8.15 12.16 8.05
N THR A 218 6.93 12.15 8.59
CA THR A 218 6.65 12.48 9.99
C THR A 218 5.84 11.39 10.69
N PRO A 219 5.97 11.26 12.04
CA PRO A 219 5.16 10.32 12.81
C PRO A 219 3.65 10.61 12.72
N ALA A 220 3.24 11.88 12.59
CA ALA A 220 1.84 12.26 12.47
C ALA A 220 1.22 11.76 11.15
N GLU A 221 1.94 11.89 10.03
CA GLU A 221 1.50 11.34 8.73
C GLU A 221 1.46 9.81 8.76
N LEU A 222 2.47 9.19 9.38
CA LEU A 222 2.53 7.74 9.57
C LEU A 222 1.35 7.25 10.41
N ALA A 223 1.04 7.93 11.52
CA ALA A 223 -0.09 7.60 12.37
C ALA A 223 -1.42 7.68 11.63
N ARG A 224 -1.66 8.76 10.87
CA ARG A 224 -2.88 8.92 10.05
C ARG A 224 -3.01 7.81 9.01
N GLN A 225 -1.92 7.43 8.35
CA GLN A 225 -1.88 6.37 7.35
C GLN A 225 -2.23 5.02 7.96
N TYR A 226 -1.58 4.62 9.06
CA TYR A 226 -1.79 3.32 9.71
C TYR A 226 -3.13 3.24 10.42
N TRP A 227 -3.61 4.32 11.00
CA TRP A 227 -4.95 4.39 11.57
C TRP A 227 -6.02 4.15 10.49
N ARG A 228 -5.89 4.82 9.34
CA ARG A 228 -6.77 4.62 8.19
C ARG A 228 -6.74 3.17 7.71
N TYR A 229 -5.57 2.56 7.61
CA TYR A 229 -5.43 1.15 7.23
C TYR A 229 -6.14 0.21 8.20
N GLY A 230 -5.96 0.39 9.52
CA GLY A 230 -6.65 -0.40 10.54
C GLY A 230 -8.16 -0.23 10.48
N PHE A 231 -8.63 1.02 10.39
CA PHE A 231 -10.05 1.37 10.31
C PHE A 231 -10.76 0.68 9.13
N TRP A 232 -10.20 0.77 7.94
CA TRP A 232 -10.78 0.17 6.74
C TRP A 232 -10.57 -1.34 6.68
N LYS A 233 -9.56 -1.87 7.36
CA LYS A 233 -9.35 -3.32 7.45
C LYS A 233 -10.47 -4.01 8.22
N TYR A 234 -10.97 -3.43 9.30
CA TYR A 234 -12.12 -3.97 9.99
C TYR A 234 -13.37 -3.99 9.09
N ARG A 235 -13.66 -2.93 8.35
CA ARG A 235 -14.78 -2.87 7.41
C ARG A 235 -14.66 -3.90 6.30
N MET A 236 -13.47 -4.07 5.77
CA MET A 236 -13.18 -5.12 4.80
C MET A 236 -13.39 -6.53 5.39
N LEU A 237 -12.98 -6.77 6.65
CA LEU A 237 -13.17 -8.06 7.32
C LEU A 237 -14.66 -8.43 7.46
N LEU A 238 -15.54 -7.45 7.63
CA LEU A 238 -16.98 -7.68 7.67
C LEU A 238 -17.58 -8.17 6.34
N ARG A 239 -17.01 -7.70 5.22
CA ARG A 239 -17.42 -8.13 3.87
C ARG A 239 -16.76 -9.46 3.48
N TYR A 240 -15.52 -9.65 3.92
CA TYR A 240 -14.70 -10.83 3.58
C TYR A 240 -14.16 -11.50 4.85
N PRO A 241 -14.99 -12.25 5.61
CA PRO A 241 -14.54 -13.02 6.76
C PRO A 241 -13.39 -13.95 6.36
N GLY A 242 -12.38 -14.08 7.23
CA GLY A 242 -11.16 -14.86 6.95
C GLY A 242 -10.11 -14.11 6.12
N SER A 243 -10.34 -12.86 5.70
CA SER A 243 -9.33 -12.05 4.99
C SER A 243 -8.25 -11.47 5.91
N ILE A 244 -8.38 -11.62 7.21
CA ILE A 244 -7.38 -11.13 8.18
C ILE A 244 -6.19 -12.08 8.25
N ARG A 245 -4.99 -11.51 8.26
CA ARG A 245 -3.74 -12.25 8.50
C ARG A 245 -3.29 -12.01 9.94
N TRP A 246 -2.53 -12.95 10.52
CA TRP A 246 -2.03 -12.85 11.88
C TRP A 246 -1.31 -11.50 12.15
N ARG A 247 -0.49 -11.01 11.20
CA ARG A 247 0.19 -9.71 11.30
C ARG A 247 -0.76 -8.52 11.44
N GLN A 248 -1.97 -8.65 10.92
CA GLN A 248 -2.99 -7.61 10.94
C GLN A 248 -3.85 -7.68 12.22
N ALA A 249 -3.93 -8.86 12.83
CA ALA A 249 -4.66 -9.08 14.07
C ALA A 249 -3.85 -8.70 15.32
N LEU A 250 -2.53 -8.86 15.29
CA LEU A 250 -1.66 -8.58 16.44
C LEU A 250 -1.80 -7.16 17.01
N PRO A 251 -1.72 -6.07 16.22
CA PRO A 251 -1.81 -4.73 16.76
C PRO A 251 -3.14 -4.43 17.50
N PRO A 252 -4.34 -4.73 16.95
CA PRO A 252 -5.58 -4.48 17.69
C PRO A 252 -5.69 -5.37 18.95
N LEU A 253 -5.23 -6.63 18.93
CA LEU A 253 -5.21 -7.48 20.11
C LEU A 253 -4.26 -6.95 21.18
N MET A 254 -3.07 -6.48 20.78
CA MET A 254 -2.11 -5.87 21.69
C MET A 254 -2.70 -4.60 22.33
N VAL A 255 -3.26 -3.69 21.54
CA VAL A 255 -3.85 -2.45 22.07
C VAL A 255 -5.01 -2.75 23.02
N LEU A 256 -5.91 -3.65 22.61
CA LEU A 256 -7.05 -4.06 23.46
C LEU A 256 -6.57 -4.70 24.76
N GLY A 257 -5.61 -5.64 24.69
CA GLY A 257 -5.04 -6.30 25.86
C GLY A 257 -4.38 -5.32 26.84
N LEU A 258 -3.59 -4.37 26.32
CA LEU A 258 -2.98 -3.33 27.16
C LEU A 258 -4.04 -2.44 27.81
N LEU A 259 -5.08 -2.03 27.10
CA LEU A 259 -6.17 -1.22 27.64
C LEU A 259 -6.94 -1.97 28.75
N LEU A 260 -7.27 -3.24 28.52
CA LEU A 260 -7.99 -4.06 29.51
C LEU A 260 -7.13 -4.29 30.78
N MET A 261 -5.84 -4.63 30.60
CA MET A 261 -4.92 -4.80 31.73
C MET A 261 -4.72 -3.49 32.48
N ALA A 262 -4.57 -2.37 31.81
CA ALA A 262 -4.44 -1.05 32.44
C ALA A 262 -5.70 -0.68 33.25
N ALA A 263 -6.89 -0.92 32.68
CA ALA A 263 -8.16 -0.67 33.40
C ALA A 263 -8.37 -1.57 34.64
N ALA A 264 -7.93 -2.82 34.59
CA ALA A 264 -8.04 -3.77 35.68
C ALA A 264 -6.92 -3.62 36.74
N ALA A 265 -5.78 -3.02 36.40
CA ALA A 265 -4.60 -2.91 37.24
C ALA A 265 -4.85 -2.29 38.62
N PRO A 266 -5.70 -1.25 38.80
CA PRO A 266 -6.01 -0.68 40.13
C PRO A 266 -6.72 -1.65 41.05
N PHE A 267 -7.45 -2.64 40.52
CA PHE A 267 -8.30 -3.55 41.27
C PHE A 267 -7.75 -4.98 41.37
N TRP A 268 -6.79 -5.33 40.47
CA TRP A 268 -6.32 -6.71 40.36
C TRP A 268 -4.81 -6.78 40.10
N ARG A 269 -4.04 -7.14 41.11
CA ARG A 269 -2.57 -7.21 41.04
C ARG A 269 -2.01 -8.04 39.89
N PRO A 270 -2.57 -9.20 39.51
CA PRO A 270 -2.11 -9.92 38.33
C PRO A 270 -2.26 -9.12 37.04
N ALA A 271 -3.32 -8.28 36.90
CA ALA A 271 -3.46 -7.41 35.72
C ALA A 271 -2.38 -6.32 35.68
N ALA A 272 -2.03 -5.74 36.84
CA ALA A 272 -0.93 -4.78 36.96
C ALA A 272 0.42 -5.42 36.57
N ALA A 273 0.70 -6.61 37.09
CA ALA A 273 1.90 -7.36 36.73
C ALA A 273 1.93 -7.73 35.24
N GLY A 274 0.80 -8.19 34.69
CA GLY A 274 0.64 -8.50 33.26
C GLY A 274 0.85 -7.28 32.39
N PHE A 275 0.28 -6.13 32.74
CA PHE A 275 0.48 -4.86 32.01
C PHE A 275 1.94 -4.45 31.99
N LEU A 276 2.62 -4.50 33.14
CA LEU A 276 4.04 -4.18 33.27
C LEU A 276 4.89 -5.14 32.43
N ALA A 277 4.67 -6.45 32.55
CA ALA A 277 5.38 -7.46 31.77
C ALA A 277 5.19 -7.30 30.27
N ALA A 278 3.96 -7.12 29.81
CA ALA A 278 3.66 -6.89 28.39
C ALA A 278 4.32 -5.61 27.86
N THR A 279 4.30 -4.52 28.64
CA THR A 279 4.95 -3.26 28.29
C THR A 279 6.47 -3.43 28.20
N VAL A 280 7.10 -4.10 29.16
CA VAL A 280 8.55 -4.36 29.16
C VAL A 280 8.95 -5.22 27.97
N ILE A 281 8.23 -6.32 27.70
CA ILE A 281 8.48 -7.20 26.55
C ILE A 281 8.35 -6.40 25.23
N TYR A 282 7.32 -5.58 25.11
CA TYR A 282 7.13 -4.73 23.94
C TYR A 282 8.27 -3.73 23.72
N LEU A 283 8.68 -3.02 24.80
CA LEU A 283 9.79 -2.07 24.72
C LEU A 283 11.13 -2.75 24.39
N VAL A 284 11.39 -3.93 24.97
CA VAL A 284 12.59 -4.73 24.64
C VAL A 284 12.58 -5.16 23.17
N THR A 285 11.40 -5.56 22.66
CA THR A 285 11.25 -5.93 21.24
C THR A 285 11.52 -4.74 20.33
N LEU A 286 10.98 -3.57 20.64
CA LEU A 286 11.25 -2.35 19.89
C LEU A 286 12.74 -1.93 19.95
N LEU A 287 13.34 -2.05 21.14
CA LEU A 287 14.77 -1.75 21.33
C LEU A 287 15.64 -2.68 20.48
N ALA A 288 15.37 -3.99 20.49
CA ALA A 288 16.09 -4.95 19.67
C ALA A 288 15.99 -4.63 18.18
N ALA A 289 14.79 -4.26 17.70
CA ALA A 289 14.62 -3.81 16.33
C ALA A 289 15.36 -2.51 16.01
N GLY A 290 15.31 -1.54 16.93
CA GLY A 290 16.04 -0.28 16.80
C GLY A 290 17.55 -0.48 16.75
N VAL A 291 18.11 -1.32 17.63
CA VAL A 291 19.53 -1.70 17.64
C VAL A 291 19.91 -2.39 16.33
N HIS A 292 19.12 -3.37 15.88
CA HIS A 292 19.36 -4.07 14.62
C HIS A 292 19.40 -3.10 13.43
N LEU A 293 18.43 -2.20 13.33
CA LEU A 293 18.36 -1.22 12.25
C LEU A 293 19.49 -0.18 12.34
N GLY A 294 19.83 0.29 13.54
CA GLY A 294 20.94 1.21 13.76
C GLY A 294 22.27 0.59 13.35
N TRP A 295 22.51 -0.66 13.75
CA TRP A 295 23.71 -1.39 13.40
C TRP A 295 23.81 -1.65 11.89
N ARG A 296 22.73 -2.16 11.28
CA ARG A 296 22.68 -2.45 9.83
C ARG A 296 22.79 -1.19 8.98
N GLY A 297 22.16 -0.11 9.41
CA GLY A 297 22.20 1.19 8.72
C GLY A 297 23.43 2.02 9.02
N ARG A 298 24.30 1.58 9.94
CA ARG A 298 25.47 2.34 10.42
C ARG A 298 25.11 3.77 10.88
N ASP A 299 23.92 3.93 11.44
CA ASP A 299 23.41 5.22 11.92
C ASP A 299 22.66 5.02 13.25
N ALA A 300 23.26 5.46 14.34
CA ALA A 300 22.68 5.33 15.69
C ALA A 300 21.33 6.06 15.83
N ARG A 301 21.06 7.07 15.00
CA ARG A 301 19.79 7.80 15.00
C ARG A 301 18.61 6.95 14.52
N LEU A 302 18.88 5.85 13.80
CA LEU A 302 17.85 4.89 13.41
C LEU A 302 17.27 4.15 14.62
N LEU A 303 18.02 3.98 15.71
CA LEU A 303 17.52 3.31 16.91
C LEU A 303 16.26 4.00 17.47
N PRO A 304 16.29 5.26 17.94
CA PRO A 304 15.11 5.90 18.52
C PRO A 304 14.03 6.18 17.46
N SER A 305 14.41 6.50 16.21
CA SER A 305 13.43 6.80 15.16
C SER A 305 12.66 5.58 14.71
N ALA A 306 13.32 4.42 14.55
CA ALA A 306 12.64 3.19 14.18
C ALA A 306 11.75 2.66 15.31
N MET A 307 12.19 2.76 16.58
CA MET A 307 11.36 2.43 17.73
C MET A 307 10.07 3.25 17.73
N LEU A 308 10.18 4.58 17.59
CA LEU A 308 9.03 5.47 17.55
C LEU A 308 8.13 5.17 16.33
N ALA A 309 8.73 4.93 15.17
CA ALA A 309 7.98 4.60 13.96
C ALA A 309 7.20 3.27 14.11
N LEU A 310 7.83 2.21 14.60
CA LEU A 310 7.19 0.92 14.86
C LEU A 310 6.06 1.04 15.87
N ALA A 311 6.30 1.75 17.00
CA ALA A 311 5.26 2.02 17.98
C ALA A 311 4.07 2.78 17.35
N THR A 312 4.35 3.83 16.58
CA THR A 312 3.32 4.59 15.86
C THR A 312 2.50 3.69 14.93
N MET A 313 3.15 2.82 14.15
CA MET A 313 2.48 1.89 13.25
C MET A 313 1.54 0.93 14.01
N HIS A 314 2.01 0.32 15.08
CA HIS A 314 1.24 -0.66 15.86
C HIS A 314 0.05 -0.03 16.56
N PHE A 315 0.26 1.08 17.29
CA PHE A 315 -0.81 1.75 18.02
C PHE A 315 -1.83 2.39 17.09
N ALA A 316 -1.38 3.06 16.00
CA ALA A 316 -2.29 3.67 15.05
C ALA A 316 -3.14 2.61 14.32
N TRP A 317 -2.53 1.50 13.87
CA TRP A 317 -3.28 0.40 13.25
C TRP A 317 -4.29 -0.20 14.24
N GLY A 318 -3.85 -0.54 15.46
CA GLY A 318 -4.69 -1.16 16.47
C GLY A 318 -5.87 -0.27 16.87
N THR A 319 -5.61 1.00 17.18
CA THR A 319 -6.68 1.98 17.52
C THR A 319 -7.62 2.25 16.37
N GLY A 320 -7.13 2.35 15.13
CA GLY A 320 -7.96 2.51 13.95
C GLY A 320 -8.93 1.33 13.75
N PHE A 321 -8.44 0.10 13.91
CA PHE A 321 -9.25 -1.11 13.84
C PHE A 321 -10.33 -1.14 14.94
N LEU A 322 -9.94 -0.91 16.19
CA LEU A 322 -10.86 -0.89 17.33
C LEU A 322 -11.87 0.25 17.22
N SER A 323 -11.48 1.44 16.75
CA SER A 323 -12.41 2.56 16.50
C SER A 323 -13.48 2.21 15.47
N SER A 324 -13.10 1.53 14.39
CA SER A 324 -14.06 1.06 13.37
C SER A 324 -15.01 0.00 13.91
N MET A 325 -14.52 -0.87 14.80
CA MET A 325 -15.31 -1.88 15.48
C MET A 325 -16.35 -1.26 16.41
N LEU A 326 -15.93 -0.32 17.26
CA LEU A 326 -16.81 0.37 18.23
C LEU A 326 -17.83 1.29 17.51
N GLY A 327 -17.42 2.05 16.48
CA GLY A 327 -18.29 2.94 15.75
C GLY A 327 -19.45 2.24 15.03
N ARG A 328 -19.36 0.93 14.81
CA ARG A 328 -20.47 0.12 14.30
C ARG A 328 -21.50 -0.25 15.37
N TRP A 329 -21.06 -0.50 16.59
CA TRP A 329 -21.93 -0.78 17.71
C TRP A 329 -22.83 0.43 18.02
N ILE A 330 -22.25 1.63 18.06
CA ILE A 330 -22.98 2.88 18.31
C ILE A 330 -24.03 3.19 17.22
N LYS A 331 -23.82 2.77 15.97
CA LYS A 331 -24.78 3.00 14.86
C LYS A 331 -25.87 1.90 14.73
N ARG A 332 -25.76 0.80 15.46
CA ARG A 332 -26.76 -0.30 15.43
C ARG A 332 -27.90 -0.09 16.42
N ASP A 333 -27.68 0.73 17.44
CA ASP A 333 -28.62 0.97 18.56
C ASP A 333 -29.29 2.35 18.48
N GLY A 334 -29.18 3.06 17.34
CA GLY A 334 -29.87 4.29 16.98
C GLY A 334 -30.53 4.16 15.62
#